data_a91ac9efa91faf477f525f5c90ba1cac
#
_entry.id   a91ac9efa91faf477f525f5c90ba1cac
#
_cell.length_a   1.000
_cell.length_b   1.000
_cell.length_c   1.000
_cell.angle_alpha   90.00
_cell.angle_beta   90.00
_cell.angle_gamma   90.00
#
_symmetry.space_group_name_H-M   'P 1'
#
loop_
_entity.id
_entity.type
_entity.pdbx_description
1 polymer ?
#
loop_
_entity_poly.entity_id
_entity_poly.type
_entity_poly.pdbx_seq_one_letter_code
_entity_poly.pdbx_strand_id
1 'polypeptide(L)'
;MRTLYIPIILAATFLASGCSIKQTVTPAELSSEMTPEICLIPAEGLREGFNTAYENLLKNKGFHTRQLPPGSSPSSCPLSTTYIGTWSWDLAIYMSYADIRVYQYGQQVGQAEYDSRWGGGRVIDKFINAEKKITELTNQLFPKGAADLKGVKESNSGTGAALMTKDAYQQRQLKQLEQQSLPYDEYQKRYKLIMAE
;
A
#
# COMPACT_ATOMS: atom_id res chain seq x y z
N MET A 1 -46.29 -14.18 41.68
CA MET A 1 -46.08 -14.53 40.28
C MET A 1 -45.33 -13.40 39.56
N ARG A 2 -44.02 -13.11 39.88
CA ARG A 2 -43.35 -11.91 39.39
C ARG A 2 -41.85 -12.11 39.10
N THR A 3 -41.38 -13.33 38.96
CA THR A 3 -39.93 -13.61 38.87
C THR A 3 -39.48 -14.46 37.66
N LEU A 4 -40.32 -14.59 36.58
CA LEU A 4 -39.97 -15.52 35.49
C LEU A 4 -39.65 -14.82 34.14
N TYR A 5 -39.59 -13.49 34.07
CA TYR A 5 -39.36 -12.79 32.78
C TYR A 5 -37.98 -12.20 32.56
N ILE A 6 -37.09 -12.20 33.57
CA ILE A 6 -35.77 -11.56 33.49
C ILE A 6 -34.71 -12.40 32.68
N PRO A 7 -34.71 -13.74 32.69
CA PRO A 7 -33.67 -14.49 31.95
C PRO A 7 -33.85 -14.53 30.42
N ILE A 8 -35.03 -14.21 29.88
CA ILE A 8 -35.30 -14.28 28.43
C ILE A 8 -34.75 -13.07 27.69
N ILE A 9 -34.62 -11.91 28.31
CA ILE A 9 -34.10 -10.69 27.66
C ILE A 9 -32.58 -10.72 27.52
N LEU A 10 -31.85 -11.44 28.36
CA LEU A 10 -30.39 -11.50 28.35
C LEU A 10 -29.84 -12.46 27.24
N ALA A 11 -30.66 -13.38 26.74
CA ALA A 11 -30.27 -14.34 25.71
C ALA A 11 -30.39 -13.81 24.28
N ALA A 12 -31.06 -12.68 24.05
CA ALA A 12 -31.32 -12.12 22.72
C ALA A 12 -30.19 -11.23 22.17
N THR A 13 -29.19 -10.88 22.96
CA THR A 13 -28.14 -9.93 22.57
C THR A 13 -26.90 -10.55 21.92
N PHE A 14 -26.79 -11.87 21.80
CA PHE A 14 -25.58 -12.56 21.29
C PHE A 14 -25.61 -12.97 19.82
N LEU A 15 -26.67 -12.65 19.06
CA LEU A 15 -26.82 -13.11 17.66
C LEU A 15 -26.49 -12.06 16.59
N ALA A 16 -25.88 -10.92 16.95
CA ALA A 16 -25.54 -9.87 16.00
C ALA A 16 -24.07 -9.87 15.55
N SER A 17 -23.40 -11.02 15.52
CA SER A 17 -22.09 -11.15 14.84
C SER A 17 -22.31 -11.36 13.34
N GLY A 18 -22.80 -10.31 12.66
CA GLY A 18 -22.92 -10.28 11.21
C GLY A 18 -21.53 -10.33 10.57
N CYS A 19 -21.34 -11.20 9.60
CA CYS A 19 -20.19 -11.17 8.70
C CYS A 19 -20.15 -9.79 8.03
N SER A 20 -19.21 -8.95 8.39
CA SER A 20 -19.08 -7.58 7.86
C SER A 20 -17.90 -7.50 6.89
N ILE A 21 -18.07 -6.66 5.86
CA ILE A 21 -16.95 -6.21 5.03
C ILE A 21 -15.91 -5.58 5.97
N LYS A 22 -14.64 -6.00 5.85
CA LYS A 22 -13.54 -5.46 6.64
C LYS A 22 -12.78 -4.44 5.81
N GLN A 23 -12.54 -3.28 6.40
CA GLN A 23 -11.66 -2.27 5.83
C GLN A 23 -10.78 -1.72 6.94
N THR A 24 -9.48 -1.76 6.72
CA THR A 24 -8.49 -1.23 7.66
C THR A 24 -7.53 -0.34 6.91
N VAL A 25 -7.33 0.88 7.38
CA VAL A 25 -6.37 1.81 6.78
C VAL A 25 -5.48 2.39 7.86
N THR A 26 -4.18 2.23 7.66
CA THR A 26 -3.13 2.96 8.37
C THR A 26 -2.55 3.97 7.39
N PRO A 27 -2.82 5.27 7.54
CA PRO A 27 -2.30 6.30 6.65
C PRO A 27 -0.78 6.24 6.54
N ALA A 28 -0.25 6.54 5.35
CA ALA A 28 1.19 6.56 5.14
C ALA A 28 1.82 7.80 5.79
N GLU A 29 2.73 7.57 6.72
CA GLU A 29 3.52 8.62 7.35
C GLU A 29 4.81 8.82 6.56
N LEU A 30 4.80 9.80 5.65
CA LEU A 30 5.93 10.10 4.77
C LEU A 30 6.80 11.20 5.34
N SER A 31 8.14 11.03 5.27
CA SER A 31 9.08 12.07 5.63
C SER A 31 9.00 13.25 4.66
N SER A 32 8.93 14.47 5.18
CA SER A 32 8.86 15.70 4.38
C SER A 32 10.09 15.97 3.50
N GLU A 33 11.20 15.28 3.74
CA GLU A 33 12.45 15.43 2.99
C GLU A 33 12.51 14.55 1.74
N MET A 34 11.46 13.77 1.45
CA MET A 34 11.42 12.89 0.29
C MET A 34 11.07 13.63 -0.98
N THR A 35 11.55 13.10 -2.10
CA THR A 35 11.06 13.48 -3.42
C THR A 35 9.65 12.92 -3.63
N PRO A 36 8.79 13.59 -4.40
CA PRO A 36 7.45 13.10 -4.71
C PRO A 36 7.43 11.91 -5.68
N GLU A 37 8.59 11.32 -6.01
CA GLU A 37 8.66 10.13 -6.87
C GLU A 37 8.27 8.89 -6.09
N ILE A 38 7.33 8.09 -6.63
CA ILE A 38 6.85 6.85 -6.05
C ILE A 38 6.90 5.71 -7.07
N CYS A 39 7.53 4.60 -6.69
CA CYS A 39 7.58 3.39 -7.51
C CYS A 39 6.37 2.50 -7.27
N LEU A 40 5.70 2.11 -8.35
CA LEU A 40 4.53 1.24 -8.34
C LEU A 40 4.93 -0.20 -8.65
N ILE A 41 4.62 -1.11 -7.74
CA ILE A 41 4.94 -2.54 -7.85
C ILE A 41 3.60 -3.31 -7.81
N PRO A 42 2.96 -3.54 -8.96
CA PRO A 42 1.72 -4.30 -9.02
C PRO A 42 1.98 -5.79 -8.71
N ALA A 43 0.98 -6.46 -8.14
CA ALA A 43 1.01 -7.91 -8.07
C ALA A 43 0.89 -8.51 -9.47
N GLU A 44 1.46 -9.71 -9.66
CA GLU A 44 1.31 -10.46 -10.89
C GLU A 44 -0.16 -10.77 -11.18
N GLY A 45 -0.58 -10.60 -12.43
CA GLY A 45 -1.97 -10.84 -12.86
C GLY A 45 -2.99 -9.81 -12.37
N LEU A 46 -2.54 -8.67 -11.83
CA LEU A 46 -3.43 -7.57 -11.47
C LEU A 46 -4.18 -7.05 -12.71
N ARG A 47 -5.48 -6.79 -12.55
CA ARG A 47 -6.29 -6.20 -13.63
C ARG A 47 -5.81 -4.79 -13.95
N GLU A 48 -5.65 -4.50 -15.26
CA GLU A 48 -5.17 -3.21 -15.75
C GLU A 48 -6.02 -2.02 -15.25
N GLY A 49 -7.33 -2.19 -15.12
CA GLY A 49 -8.20 -1.14 -14.59
C GLY A 49 -7.86 -0.73 -13.15
N PHE A 50 -7.36 -1.65 -12.31
CA PHE A 50 -6.86 -1.29 -10.97
C PHE A 50 -5.56 -0.49 -11.09
N ASN A 51 -4.62 -0.99 -11.89
CA ASN A 51 -3.33 -0.35 -12.09
C ASN A 51 -3.49 1.09 -12.58
N THR A 52 -4.26 1.28 -13.65
CA THR A 52 -4.54 2.60 -14.24
C THR A 52 -5.24 3.54 -13.25
N ALA A 53 -6.27 3.07 -12.53
CA ALA A 53 -6.99 3.89 -11.57
C ALA A 53 -6.08 4.33 -10.42
N TYR A 54 -5.30 3.41 -9.86
CA TYR A 54 -4.40 3.71 -8.75
C TYR A 54 -3.28 4.67 -9.16
N GLU A 55 -2.65 4.45 -10.30
CA GLU A 55 -1.62 5.33 -10.84
C GLU A 55 -2.14 6.75 -11.07
N ASN A 56 -3.32 6.90 -11.69
CA ASN A 56 -3.93 8.21 -11.92
C ASN A 56 -4.26 8.94 -10.61
N LEU A 57 -4.73 8.21 -9.59
CA LEU A 57 -4.99 8.78 -8.28
C LEU A 57 -3.72 9.31 -7.61
N LEU A 58 -2.61 8.57 -7.70
CA LEU A 58 -1.33 9.03 -7.17
C LEU A 58 -0.81 10.26 -7.92
N LYS A 59 -0.91 10.29 -9.26
CA LYS A 59 -0.58 11.48 -10.07
C LYS A 59 -1.41 12.69 -9.67
N ASN A 60 -2.72 12.50 -9.48
CA ASN A 60 -3.62 13.57 -9.02
C ASN A 60 -3.29 14.06 -7.60
N LYS A 61 -2.66 13.21 -6.78
CA LYS A 61 -2.16 13.59 -5.45
C LYS A 61 -0.76 14.23 -5.48
N GLY A 62 -0.20 14.47 -6.67
CA GLY A 62 1.08 15.15 -6.87
C GLY A 62 2.31 14.25 -6.87
N PHE A 63 2.13 12.92 -6.87
CA PHE A 63 3.25 12.00 -7.01
C PHE A 63 3.70 11.85 -8.47
N HIS A 64 5.01 11.72 -8.67
CA HIS A 64 5.61 11.28 -9.93
C HIS A 64 5.73 9.76 -9.89
N THR A 65 4.94 9.07 -10.70
CA THR A 65 4.86 7.61 -10.68
C THR A 65 5.88 6.97 -11.61
N ARG A 66 6.54 5.91 -11.16
CA ARG A 66 7.39 5.03 -11.95
C ARG A 66 6.98 3.58 -11.74
N GLN A 67 6.58 2.90 -12.79
CA GLN A 67 6.17 1.50 -12.70
C GLN A 67 7.37 0.57 -12.72
N LEU A 68 7.38 -0.39 -11.80
CA LEU A 68 8.36 -1.49 -11.74
C LEU A 68 7.68 -2.81 -12.07
N PRO A 69 8.44 -3.82 -12.54
CA PRO A 69 7.91 -5.16 -12.77
C PRO A 69 7.29 -5.77 -11.50
N PRO A 70 6.27 -6.64 -11.63
CA PRO A 70 5.77 -7.44 -10.53
C PRO A 70 6.90 -8.22 -9.84
N GLY A 71 6.83 -8.30 -8.49
CA GLY A 71 7.86 -8.98 -7.70
C GLY A 71 9.13 -8.17 -7.44
N SER A 72 9.23 -6.93 -7.93
CA SER A 72 10.33 -6.02 -7.56
C SER A 72 10.37 -5.81 -6.04
N SER A 73 11.57 -5.60 -5.50
CA SER A 73 11.73 -5.31 -4.07
C SER A 73 11.15 -3.94 -3.73
N PRO A 74 10.39 -3.79 -2.63
CA PRO A 74 9.99 -2.47 -2.12
C PRO A 74 11.16 -1.53 -1.81
N SER A 75 12.34 -2.08 -1.60
CA SER A 75 13.56 -1.29 -1.34
C SER A 75 14.25 -0.78 -2.61
N SER A 76 13.76 -1.14 -3.80
CA SER A 76 14.33 -0.66 -5.08
C SER A 76 14.17 0.85 -5.30
N CYS A 77 13.29 1.49 -4.51
CA CYS A 77 13.07 2.94 -4.57
C CYS A 77 12.99 3.51 -3.15
N PRO A 78 13.36 4.78 -2.96
CA PRO A 78 13.18 5.46 -1.68
C PRO A 78 11.74 5.46 -1.18
N LEU A 79 10.77 5.63 -2.09
CA LEU A 79 9.35 5.51 -1.83
C LEU A 79 8.76 4.53 -2.83
N SER A 80 8.07 3.51 -2.35
CA SER A 80 7.43 2.52 -3.21
C SER A 80 6.08 2.08 -2.65
N THR A 81 5.26 1.53 -3.52
CA THR A 81 3.98 0.95 -3.12
C THR A 81 3.79 -0.39 -3.83
N THR A 82 3.41 -1.41 -3.05
CA THR A 82 2.95 -2.70 -3.57
C THR A 82 1.44 -2.76 -3.49
N TYR A 83 0.78 -3.33 -4.47
CA TYR A 83 -0.66 -3.43 -4.45
C TYR A 83 -1.18 -4.66 -5.20
N ILE A 84 -2.24 -5.24 -4.62
CA ILE A 84 -2.95 -6.40 -5.16
C ILE A 84 -4.45 -6.13 -5.11
N GLY A 85 -5.19 -6.68 -6.08
CA GLY A 85 -6.64 -6.72 -6.07
C GLY A 85 -7.11 -8.06 -6.59
N THR A 86 -8.14 -8.63 -5.95
CA THR A 86 -8.79 -9.84 -6.43
C THR A 86 -10.27 -9.58 -6.70
N TRP A 87 -10.82 -10.32 -7.64
CA TRP A 87 -12.22 -10.22 -8.05
C TRP A 87 -12.92 -11.54 -7.84
N SER A 88 -14.16 -11.47 -7.42
CA SER A 88 -15.07 -12.62 -7.31
C SER A 88 -16.30 -12.39 -8.16
N TRP A 89 -17.01 -13.46 -8.45
CA TRP A 89 -18.27 -13.42 -9.17
C TRP A 89 -19.43 -13.85 -8.25
N ASP A 90 -20.47 -13.01 -8.21
CA ASP A 90 -21.72 -13.31 -7.55
C ASP A 90 -22.81 -12.48 -8.24
N LEU A 91 -23.46 -13.04 -9.28
CA LEU A 91 -24.36 -12.37 -10.22
C LEU A 91 -23.71 -11.22 -11.02
N ALA A 92 -22.63 -10.62 -10.51
CA ALA A 92 -21.78 -9.65 -11.17
C ALA A 92 -20.33 -9.82 -10.70
N ILE A 93 -19.37 -9.32 -11.50
CA ILE A 93 -17.96 -9.29 -11.10
C ILE A 93 -17.76 -8.09 -10.17
N TYR A 94 -17.18 -8.32 -9.00
CA TYR A 94 -16.86 -7.28 -8.04
C TYR A 94 -15.45 -7.47 -7.46
N MET A 95 -14.83 -6.39 -6.99
CA MET A 95 -13.56 -6.47 -6.27
C MET A 95 -13.83 -7.02 -4.87
N SER A 96 -13.32 -8.21 -4.58
CA SER A 96 -13.53 -8.91 -3.31
C SER A 96 -12.44 -8.65 -2.29
N TYR A 97 -11.24 -8.26 -2.75
CA TYR A 97 -10.11 -7.96 -1.89
C TYR A 97 -9.20 -6.93 -2.55
N ALA A 98 -8.62 -6.04 -1.76
CA ALA A 98 -7.52 -5.16 -2.14
C ALA A 98 -6.59 -4.96 -0.94
N ASP A 99 -5.28 -4.95 -1.19
CA ASP A 99 -4.26 -4.60 -0.20
C ASP A 99 -3.23 -3.71 -0.88
N ILE A 100 -3.06 -2.50 -0.35
CA ILE A 100 -2.12 -1.50 -0.84
C ILE A 100 -1.18 -1.18 0.32
N ARG A 101 0.12 -1.37 0.12
CA ARG A 101 1.14 -1.08 1.13
C ARG A 101 2.11 -0.06 0.61
N VAL A 102 2.53 0.84 1.47
CA VAL A 102 3.48 1.91 1.18
C VAL A 102 4.76 1.66 1.97
N TYR A 103 5.88 1.81 1.29
CA TYR A 103 7.19 1.59 1.88
C TYR A 103 8.08 2.81 1.66
N GLN A 104 8.78 3.18 2.71
CA GLN A 104 9.84 4.18 2.66
C GLN A 104 11.17 3.49 3.00
N TYR A 105 12.11 3.51 2.06
CA TYR A 105 13.39 2.79 2.17
C TYR A 105 13.23 1.29 2.55
N GLY A 106 12.20 0.64 1.97
CA GLY A 106 11.88 -0.76 2.24
C GLY A 106 11.14 -1.03 3.56
N GLN A 107 10.92 -0.02 4.41
CA GLN A 107 10.13 -0.13 5.63
C GLN A 107 8.68 0.24 5.34
N GLN A 108 7.73 -0.61 5.76
CA GLN A 108 6.31 -0.31 5.59
C GLN A 108 5.91 0.86 6.48
N VAL A 109 5.35 1.90 5.86
CA VAL A 109 4.91 3.14 6.54
C VAL A 109 3.42 3.40 6.42
N GLY A 110 2.70 2.59 5.64
CA GLY A 110 1.24 2.69 5.51
C GLY A 110 0.65 1.46 4.86
N GLN A 111 -0.66 1.24 5.08
CA GLN A 111 -1.41 0.14 4.47
C GLN A 111 -2.88 0.49 4.37
N ALA A 112 -3.52 0.07 3.28
CA ALA A 112 -4.96 0.09 3.12
C ALA A 112 -5.43 -1.28 2.64
N GLU A 113 -6.25 -1.94 3.45
CA GLU A 113 -6.80 -3.27 3.17
C GLU A 113 -8.32 -3.19 3.10
N TYR A 114 -8.89 -3.86 2.11
CA TYR A 114 -10.32 -4.08 1.93
C TYR A 114 -10.56 -5.56 1.70
N ASP A 115 -11.46 -6.17 2.49
CA ASP A 115 -11.82 -7.58 2.38
C ASP A 115 -13.33 -7.77 2.49
N SER A 116 -13.96 -8.13 1.38
CA SER A 116 -15.37 -8.48 1.30
C SER A 116 -15.63 -9.97 1.04
N ARG A 117 -14.58 -10.81 1.05
CA ARG A 117 -14.67 -12.25 0.74
C ARG A 117 -15.57 -13.00 1.72
N TRP A 118 -15.66 -12.52 2.94
CA TRP A 118 -16.42 -13.12 4.04
C TRP A 118 -17.74 -12.40 4.34
N GLY A 119 -18.08 -11.38 3.55
CA GLY A 119 -19.32 -10.63 3.68
C GLY A 119 -20.50 -11.43 3.15
N GLY A 120 -21.33 -11.99 4.04
CA GLY A 120 -22.49 -12.81 3.67
C GLY A 120 -23.60 -12.01 2.97
N GLY A 121 -24.09 -12.55 1.92
CA GLY A 121 -25.36 -12.57 1.17
C GLY A 121 -26.30 -11.37 1.08
N ARG A 122 -26.18 -10.30 1.84
CA ARG A 122 -27.13 -9.17 1.79
C ARG A 122 -26.48 -7.80 1.56
N VAL A 123 -25.19 -7.77 1.34
CA VAL A 123 -24.46 -6.50 1.30
C VAL A 123 -24.41 -6.02 -0.14
N ILE A 124 -25.35 -5.16 -0.50
CA ILE A 124 -25.35 -4.40 -1.77
C ILE A 124 -24.01 -3.65 -1.92
N ASP A 125 -23.37 -3.32 -0.82
CA ASP A 125 -22.08 -2.61 -0.77
C ASP A 125 -20.89 -3.40 -1.36
N LYS A 126 -20.96 -4.74 -1.48
CA LYS A 126 -19.91 -5.52 -2.16
C LYS A 126 -19.83 -5.25 -3.67
N PHE A 127 -20.92 -4.77 -4.27
CA PHE A 127 -20.99 -4.40 -5.69
C PHE A 127 -20.57 -2.95 -5.95
N ILE A 128 -19.95 -2.30 -4.98
CA ILE A 128 -19.36 -0.95 -5.19
C ILE A 128 -18.37 -1.04 -6.34
N ASN A 129 -18.44 -0.05 -7.24
CA ASN A 129 -17.49 0.10 -8.31
C ASN A 129 -16.05 0.05 -7.75
N ALA A 130 -15.23 -0.84 -8.30
CA ALA A 130 -13.84 -1.04 -7.85
C ALA A 130 -13.03 0.27 -7.86
N GLU A 131 -13.22 1.12 -8.88
CA GLU A 131 -12.57 2.42 -8.99
C GLU A 131 -12.93 3.34 -7.81
N LYS A 132 -14.21 3.39 -7.42
CA LYS A 132 -14.66 4.15 -6.25
C LYS A 132 -13.98 3.64 -4.97
N LYS A 133 -13.87 2.31 -4.81
CA LYS A 133 -13.21 1.73 -3.64
C LYS A 133 -11.70 1.99 -3.64
N ILE A 134 -11.02 1.86 -4.77
CA ILE A 134 -9.61 2.20 -4.93
C ILE A 134 -9.38 3.68 -4.58
N THR A 135 -10.28 4.56 -5.04
CA THR A 135 -10.24 6.00 -4.73
C THR A 135 -10.36 6.26 -3.23
N GLU A 136 -11.31 5.61 -2.58
CA GLU A 136 -11.53 5.72 -1.14
C GLU A 136 -10.28 5.28 -0.35
N LEU A 137 -9.76 4.08 -0.65
CA LEU A 137 -8.57 3.52 -0.01
C LEU A 137 -7.35 4.43 -0.21
N THR A 138 -7.13 4.89 -1.45
CA THR A 138 -6.01 5.79 -1.78
C THR A 138 -6.12 7.13 -1.07
N ASN A 139 -7.33 7.69 -0.94
CA ASN A 139 -7.54 8.94 -0.23
C ASN A 139 -7.26 8.83 1.26
N GLN A 140 -7.65 7.73 1.88
CA GLN A 140 -7.37 7.45 3.29
C GLN A 140 -5.89 7.12 3.52
N LEU A 141 -5.24 6.40 2.59
CA LEU A 141 -3.84 6.03 2.68
C LEU A 141 -2.89 7.23 2.52
N PHE A 142 -3.23 8.15 1.62
CA PHE A 142 -2.47 9.37 1.36
C PHE A 142 -3.33 10.63 1.58
N PRO A 143 -3.71 10.96 2.82
CA PRO A 143 -4.64 12.05 3.11
C PRO A 143 -4.10 13.43 2.65
N LYS A 144 -2.79 13.63 2.67
CA LYS A 144 -2.13 14.87 2.28
C LYS A 144 -1.54 14.82 0.86
N GLY A 145 -1.46 13.62 0.27
CA GLY A 145 -0.76 13.42 -1.01
C GLY A 145 0.73 13.74 -0.91
N ALA A 146 1.28 14.28 -1.99
CA ALA A 146 2.68 14.71 -2.08
C ALA A 146 2.91 16.18 -1.69
N ALA A 147 1.87 16.90 -1.24
CA ALA A 147 1.95 18.34 -1.00
C ALA A 147 2.94 18.71 0.12
N ASP A 148 3.11 17.83 1.10
CA ASP A 148 4.04 18.05 2.22
C ASP A 148 5.47 17.55 1.92
N LEU A 149 5.66 16.86 0.80
CA LEU A 149 6.97 16.38 0.38
C LEU A 149 7.73 17.56 -0.23
N LYS A 150 8.73 18.03 0.45
CA LYS A 150 9.65 19.02 -0.07
C LYS A 150 10.59 18.30 -1.04
N GLY A 151 10.18 18.14 -2.28
CA GLY A 151 11.11 17.77 -3.33
C GLY A 151 12.32 18.71 -3.20
N VAL A 152 13.52 18.16 -3.28
CA VAL A 152 14.72 18.98 -3.44
C VAL A 152 14.42 19.93 -4.60
N LYS A 153 14.16 21.20 -4.32
CA LYS A 153 14.11 22.21 -5.34
C LYS A 153 15.43 22.09 -6.07
N GLU A 154 15.42 21.85 -7.37
CA GLU A 154 16.57 22.10 -8.20
C GLU A 154 17.00 23.54 -7.94
N SER A 155 17.86 23.70 -6.98
CA SER A 155 18.59 24.91 -6.72
C SER A 155 19.64 25.02 -7.82
N ASN A 156 19.29 25.66 -8.91
CA ASN A 156 20.27 26.27 -9.78
C ASN A 156 20.96 27.36 -8.98
N SER A 157 21.95 26.99 -8.19
CA SER A 157 23.03 27.86 -7.69
C SER A 157 23.94 27.02 -6.78
N GLY A 158 25.17 26.95 -7.21
CA GLY A 158 26.29 26.24 -6.64
C GLY A 158 26.37 26.12 -5.12
N THR A 159 27.07 25.08 -4.75
CA THR A 159 27.62 24.72 -3.47
C THR A 159 26.78 23.76 -2.63
N GLY A 160 26.99 22.46 -2.79
CA GLY A 160 27.16 21.54 -1.68
C GLY A 160 25.93 21.13 -0.87
N ALA A 161 24.80 20.71 -1.49
CA ALA A 161 23.83 19.83 -0.84
C ALA A 161 23.76 18.55 -1.68
N ALA A 162 24.36 17.50 -1.18
CA ALA A 162 24.45 16.22 -1.87
C ALA A 162 23.05 15.69 -2.17
N LEU A 163 22.64 15.73 -3.44
CA LEU A 163 21.85 14.68 -4.02
C LEU A 163 22.37 13.38 -3.39
N MET A 164 21.47 12.56 -2.86
CA MET A 164 21.88 11.23 -2.46
C MET A 164 22.39 10.57 -3.73
N THR A 165 23.71 10.62 -3.90
CA THR A 165 24.37 10.07 -5.07
C THR A 165 24.02 8.58 -5.12
N LYS A 166 23.99 8.01 -6.31
CA LYS A 166 23.88 6.56 -6.52
C LYS A 166 24.72 5.81 -5.47
N ASP A 167 25.94 6.28 -5.20
CA ASP A 167 26.86 5.70 -4.21
C ASP A 167 26.32 5.76 -2.78
N ALA A 168 25.72 6.86 -2.35
CA ALA A 168 25.15 6.98 -1.00
C ALA A 168 23.93 6.08 -0.81
N TYR A 169 23.12 5.90 -1.85
CA TYR A 169 22.00 4.97 -1.86
C TYR A 169 22.49 3.51 -1.79
N GLN A 170 23.45 3.14 -2.62
CA GLN A 170 24.07 1.82 -2.62
C GLN A 170 24.72 1.50 -1.26
N GLN A 171 25.46 2.42 -0.66
CA GLN A 171 26.05 2.24 0.67
C GLN A 171 25.01 1.98 1.77
N ARG A 172 23.87 2.67 1.74
CA ARG A 172 22.77 2.37 2.68
C ARG A 172 22.16 0.98 2.47
N GLN A 173 21.97 0.58 1.24
CA GLN A 173 21.46 -0.76 0.89
C GLN A 173 22.43 -1.85 1.37
N LEU A 174 23.72 -1.66 1.17
CA LEU A 174 24.76 -2.58 1.64
C LEU A 174 24.77 -2.70 3.15
N LYS A 175 24.69 -1.57 3.86
CA LYS A 175 24.64 -1.56 5.33
C LYS A 175 23.40 -2.27 5.88
N GLN A 176 22.25 -2.13 5.22
CA GLN A 176 21.04 -2.87 5.58
C GLN A 176 21.17 -4.36 5.29
N LEU A 177 21.81 -4.72 4.17
CA LEU A 177 22.08 -6.10 3.80
C LEU A 177 22.99 -6.81 4.82
N GLU A 178 24.02 -6.12 5.32
CA GLU A 178 24.92 -6.61 6.37
C GLU A 178 24.20 -6.88 7.70
N GLN A 179 23.16 -6.09 8.01
CA GLN A 179 22.40 -6.27 9.26
C GLN A 179 21.41 -7.44 9.21
N GLN A 180 21.11 -7.99 8.04
CA GLN A 180 20.08 -9.01 7.86
C GLN A 180 20.52 -10.45 8.15
N SER A 181 21.77 -10.70 8.51
CA SER A 181 22.31 -12.05 8.83
C SER A 181 21.86 -13.14 7.86
N LEU A 182 21.86 -12.86 6.56
CA LEU A 182 21.40 -13.77 5.52
C LEU A 182 22.39 -14.89 5.24
N PRO A 183 21.93 -16.06 4.75
CA PRO A 183 22.80 -17.08 4.18
C PRO A 183 23.66 -16.47 3.04
N TYR A 184 24.90 -16.94 2.94
CA TYR A 184 25.90 -16.40 2.01
C TYR A 184 25.41 -16.30 0.55
N ASP A 185 24.68 -17.31 0.09
CA ASP A 185 24.18 -17.36 -1.30
C ASP A 185 23.12 -16.29 -1.58
N GLU A 186 22.27 -16.01 -0.58
CA GLU A 186 21.23 -14.99 -0.69
C GLU A 186 21.82 -13.58 -0.56
N TYR A 187 22.81 -13.43 0.34
CA TYR A 187 23.60 -12.20 0.45
C TYR A 187 24.25 -11.84 -0.88
N GLN A 188 24.94 -12.79 -1.54
CA GLN A 188 25.61 -12.57 -2.82
C GLN A 188 24.65 -12.17 -3.95
N LYS A 189 23.45 -12.77 -4.00
CA LYS A 189 22.43 -12.39 -4.98
C LYS A 189 21.98 -10.94 -4.81
N ARG A 190 21.68 -10.54 -3.57
CA ARG A 190 21.23 -9.18 -3.26
C ARG A 190 22.35 -8.16 -3.46
N TYR A 191 23.57 -8.48 -3.06
CA TYR A 191 24.72 -7.64 -3.29
C TYR A 191 24.92 -7.32 -4.78
N LYS A 192 24.87 -8.34 -5.65
CA LYS A 192 24.97 -8.15 -7.10
C LYS A 192 23.88 -7.27 -7.68
N LEU A 193 22.65 -7.38 -7.17
CA LEU A 193 21.54 -6.53 -7.62
C LEU A 193 21.78 -5.07 -7.23
N ILE A 194 22.22 -4.80 -5.99
CA ILE A 194 22.52 -3.46 -5.51
C ILE A 194 23.66 -2.81 -6.33
N MET A 195 24.67 -3.59 -6.69
CA MET A 195 25.82 -3.07 -7.44
C MET A 195 25.57 -2.95 -8.94
N ALA A 196 24.52 -3.58 -9.48
CA ALA A 196 24.16 -3.51 -10.90
C ALA A 196 23.25 -2.31 -11.24
N GLU A 197 22.65 -1.65 -10.25
CA GLU A 197 21.87 -0.41 -10.38
C GLU A 197 22.80 0.82 -10.39
#